data_86c188638c028bf9796963772cab81e0
#
_entry.id   86c188638c028bf9796963772cab81e0
#
_cell.length_a   1.000
_cell.length_b   1.000
_cell.length_c   1.000
_cell.angle_alpha   90.00
_cell.angle_beta   90.00
_cell.angle_gamma   90.00
#
_symmetry.space_group_name_H-M   'P 1'
#
loop_
_entity.id
_entity.type
_entity.pdbx_description
1 polymer ?
#
loop_
_entity_poly.entity_id
_entity_poly.type
_entity_poly.pdbx_seq_one_letter_code
_entity_poly.pdbx_strand_id
1 'polypeptide(L)'
;MLTQIANYAVDAANDQLHKREKTVPIPNTITAVAGYPIKLVVFKIAASKFWQVRCFVAGRTHRRTTKTTSLKQAQRFARWFYENLLVQQYVHVEHASTGRTDTQHLVQAPALLNFGAIAAQVFANEQARVERGELGIGSLRMFRNRLDAHVLPRFGQLTTADVDYACLLAFSQFLSKNMSTTSVSNYLMTVRKVLQQAVRIGLLDALPEFPKVKIKIASRGAFTVTEYWDIRRAARQLRDQHHPSSKQILRETYSLRHAHNIMPADLDWVICFMVNSFTRPGDIKKLQHKHVELVRGDNTYLRLTLPETKLHNAPIVTLRPAVQIYNEICKHYAKLNMCGADDYLFLPAIKDREYAMLIISVMLNWVLEHTGHKLNPNGKPRSLYSLRHSAITFRLLYGQGIDLITLARNARTSVEVINNHYASTVTGEQNIAMLQSRRPRAK
;
A
#
# COMPACT_ATOMS: atom_id res chain seq x y z
N MET A 1 -65.61 -5.31 13.30
CA MET A 1 -64.47 -4.46 13.67
C MET A 1 -63.47 -5.14 14.62
N LEU A 2 -63.91 -5.90 15.61
CA LEU A 2 -62.97 -6.60 16.54
C LEU A 2 -62.21 -7.77 15.91
N THR A 3 -62.73 -8.43 14.90
CA THR A 3 -62.04 -9.57 14.20
C THR A 3 -60.92 -9.13 13.25
N GLN A 4 -60.98 -7.91 12.73
CA GLN A 4 -59.91 -7.38 11.88
C GLN A 4 -58.69 -6.90 12.69
N ILE A 5 -58.89 -6.44 13.94
CA ILE A 5 -57.80 -6.01 14.81
C ILE A 5 -57.02 -7.22 15.35
N ALA A 6 -57.69 -8.34 15.59
CA ALA A 6 -57.05 -9.59 16.02
C ALA A 6 -56.13 -10.18 14.92
N ASN A 7 -56.58 -10.13 13.65
CA ASN A 7 -55.73 -10.61 12.54
C ASN A 7 -54.50 -9.72 12.27
N TYR A 8 -54.61 -8.41 12.44
CA TYR A 8 -53.46 -7.49 12.33
C TYR A 8 -52.42 -7.71 13.44
N ALA A 9 -52.86 -8.05 14.64
CA ALA A 9 -51.93 -8.35 15.76
C ALA A 9 -51.21 -9.71 15.60
N VAL A 10 -51.91 -10.70 15.01
CA VAL A 10 -51.29 -12.02 14.72
C VAL A 10 -50.31 -11.94 13.55
N ASP A 11 -50.62 -11.16 12.50
CA ASP A 11 -49.70 -10.95 11.38
C ASP A 11 -48.47 -10.12 11.77
N ALA A 12 -48.59 -9.12 12.63
CA ALA A 12 -47.49 -8.34 13.16
C ALA A 12 -46.60 -9.17 14.11
N ALA A 13 -47.18 -10.07 14.91
CA ALA A 13 -46.43 -11.01 15.76
C ALA A 13 -45.72 -12.08 14.95
N ASN A 14 -46.32 -12.61 13.88
CA ASN A 14 -45.71 -13.54 12.96
C ASN A 14 -44.58 -12.88 12.16
N ASP A 15 -44.71 -11.65 11.71
CA ASP A 15 -43.66 -10.92 10.98
C ASP A 15 -42.48 -10.58 11.90
N GLN A 16 -42.70 -10.35 13.20
CA GLN A 16 -41.65 -10.22 14.19
C GLN A 16 -40.94 -11.55 14.51
N LEU A 17 -41.69 -12.68 14.54
CA LEU A 17 -41.13 -14.02 14.69
C LEU A 17 -40.27 -14.40 13.46
N HIS A 18 -40.74 -14.18 12.25
CA HIS A 18 -39.99 -14.38 11.02
C HIS A 18 -38.72 -13.49 10.92
N LYS A 19 -38.76 -12.24 11.42
CA LYS A 19 -37.58 -11.38 11.52
C LYS A 19 -36.58 -11.90 12.53
N ARG A 20 -37.01 -12.48 13.65
CA ARG A 20 -36.12 -13.07 14.65
C ARG A 20 -35.41 -14.32 14.12
N GLU A 21 -36.11 -15.24 13.45
CA GLU A 21 -35.50 -16.44 12.86
C GLU A 21 -34.41 -16.12 11.82
N LYS A 22 -34.58 -15.09 10.99
CA LYS A 22 -33.61 -14.67 9.99
C LYS A 22 -32.30 -14.11 10.60
N THR A 23 -32.31 -13.67 11.85
CA THR A 23 -31.15 -13.06 12.53
C THR A 23 -30.48 -13.98 13.55
N VAL A 24 -31.00 -15.18 13.77
CA VAL A 24 -30.42 -16.19 14.67
C VAL A 24 -29.11 -16.75 14.03
N PRO A 25 -28.06 -16.95 14.81
CA PRO A 25 -26.86 -17.63 14.32
C PRO A 25 -27.15 -19.05 13.85
N ILE A 26 -26.64 -19.42 12.69
CA ILE A 26 -26.71 -20.77 12.15
C ILE A 26 -25.73 -21.64 12.98
N PRO A 27 -26.21 -22.65 13.75
CA PRO A 27 -25.40 -23.36 14.76
C PRO A 27 -24.06 -23.90 14.25
N ASN A 28 -24.07 -24.54 13.09
CA ASN A 28 -22.87 -25.16 12.49
C ASN A 28 -21.85 -24.16 11.93
N THR A 29 -22.12 -22.86 12.00
CA THR A 29 -21.22 -21.82 11.51
C THR A 29 -20.55 -21.05 12.65
N ILE A 30 -20.94 -21.29 13.89
CA ILE A 30 -20.37 -20.57 15.05
C ILE A 30 -18.95 -21.05 15.27
N THR A 31 -17.99 -20.15 15.08
CA THR A 31 -16.57 -20.45 15.22
C THR A 31 -15.95 -19.49 16.21
N ALA A 32 -15.30 -20.03 17.24
CA ALA A 32 -14.53 -19.25 18.20
C ALA A 32 -13.25 -18.69 17.53
N VAL A 33 -12.77 -17.55 17.99
CA VAL A 33 -11.54 -16.94 17.51
C VAL A 33 -10.39 -17.38 18.39
N ALA A 34 -9.50 -18.20 17.85
CA ALA A 34 -8.36 -18.75 18.59
C ALA A 34 -7.48 -17.65 19.21
N GLY A 35 -7.11 -17.83 20.49
CA GLY A 35 -6.29 -16.87 21.24
C GLY A 35 -7.08 -15.69 21.85
N TYR A 36 -8.42 -15.76 21.82
CA TYR A 36 -9.32 -14.74 22.37
C TYR A 36 -10.37 -15.37 23.28
N PRO A 37 -11.09 -14.57 24.11
CA PRO A 37 -12.12 -15.11 25.00
C PRO A 37 -13.16 -15.93 24.24
N ILE A 38 -13.66 -17.01 24.85
CA ILE A 38 -14.64 -17.94 24.28
C ILE A 38 -15.90 -17.21 23.76
N LYS A 39 -16.25 -16.07 24.33
CA LYS A 39 -17.39 -15.25 23.90
C LYS A 39 -17.13 -14.40 22.64
N LEU A 40 -15.90 -14.38 22.10
CA LEU A 40 -15.62 -13.80 20.80
C LEU A 40 -15.81 -14.86 19.71
N VAL A 41 -16.91 -14.75 18.99
CA VAL A 41 -17.28 -15.72 17.95
C VAL A 41 -17.65 -15.03 16.64
N VAL A 42 -17.40 -15.72 15.53
CA VAL A 42 -17.92 -15.38 14.21
C VAL A 42 -18.94 -16.42 13.78
N PHE A 43 -20.01 -16.01 13.10
CA PHE A 43 -21.11 -16.88 12.69
C PHE A 43 -21.84 -16.32 11.49
N LYS A 44 -22.63 -17.15 10.80
CA LYS A 44 -23.54 -16.74 9.73
C LYS A 44 -24.98 -16.64 10.23
N ILE A 45 -25.77 -15.88 9.52
CA ILE A 45 -27.23 -15.75 9.73
C ILE A 45 -27.93 -15.92 8.39
N ALA A 46 -29.17 -16.38 8.38
CA ALA A 46 -29.93 -16.57 7.15
C ALA A 46 -30.18 -15.26 6.38
N ALA A 47 -30.29 -14.13 7.10
CA ALA A 47 -30.56 -12.82 6.52
C ALA A 47 -29.35 -12.16 5.82
N SER A 48 -28.15 -12.73 5.87
CA SER A 48 -26.96 -12.09 5.30
C SER A 48 -25.93 -13.10 4.81
N LYS A 49 -25.41 -12.86 3.61
CA LYS A 49 -24.28 -13.63 3.06
C LYS A 49 -22.95 -13.40 3.77
N PHE A 50 -22.87 -12.33 4.58
CA PHE A 50 -21.66 -11.95 5.28
C PHE A 50 -21.57 -12.58 6.67
N TRP A 51 -20.36 -12.90 7.11
CA TRP A 51 -20.10 -13.31 8.49
C TRP A 51 -20.47 -12.18 9.46
N GLN A 52 -20.93 -12.57 10.63
CA GLN A 52 -21.20 -11.69 11.77
C GLN A 52 -20.17 -11.97 12.87
N VAL A 53 -19.83 -10.96 13.64
CA VAL A 53 -19.05 -11.11 14.87
C VAL A 53 -19.93 -10.79 16.08
N ARG A 54 -19.70 -11.51 17.15
CA ARG A 54 -20.31 -11.25 18.47
C ARG A 54 -19.22 -11.40 19.53
N CYS A 55 -19.16 -10.44 20.45
CA CYS A 55 -18.30 -10.49 21.63
C CYS A 55 -19.02 -9.90 22.84
N PHE A 56 -18.49 -10.19 24.02
CA PHE A 56 -18.99 -9.66 25.28
C PHE A 56 -17.88 -8.82 25.93
N VAL A 57 -18.15 -7.52 26.10
CA VAL A 57 -17.20 -6.55 26.67
C VAL A 57 -17.97 -5.61 27.58
N ALA A 58 -17.42 -5.30 28.75
CA ALA A 58 -18.00 -4.39 29.73
C ALA A 58 -19.47 -4.69 30.12
N GLY A 59 -19.78 -5.97 30.35
CA GLY A 59 -21.14 -6.37 30.72
C GLY A 59 -22.17 -6.36 29.61
N ARG A 60 -21.78 -6.03 28.36
CA ARG A 60 -22.67 -5.90 27.21
C ARG A 60 -22.23 -6.79 26.04
N THR A 61 -23.23 -7.26 25.29
CA THR A 61 -22.98 -8.02 24.05
C THR A 61 -22.93 -7.05 22.88
N HIS A 62 -21.81 -7.07 22.14
CA HIS A 62 -21.62 -6.32 20.92
C HIS A 62 -21.70 -7.26 19.72
N ARG A 63 -22.43 -6.83 18.67
CA ARG A 63 -22.60 -7.58 17.43
C ARG A 63 -22.39 -6.66 16.24
N ARG A 64 -21.66 -7.14 15.20
CA ARG A 64 -21.42 -6.37 13.96
C ARG A 64 -21.23 -7.29 12.76
N THR A 65 -21.61 -6.82 11.56
CA THR A 65 -21.28 -7.52 10.31
C THR A 65 -19.82 -7.32 9.95
N THR A 66 -19.17 -8.39 9.50
CA THR A 66 -17.77 -8.34 9.07
C THR A 66 -17.62 -7.87 7.62
N LYS A 67 -18.73 -7.74 6.87
CA LYS A 67 -18.77 -7.39 5.43
C LYS A 67 -17.91 -8.29 4.53
N THR A 68 -17.60 -9.53 4.99
CA THR A 68 -16.86 -10.52 4.21
C THR A 68 -17.55 -11.86 4.22
N THR A 69 -17.37 -12.64 3.15
CA THR A 69 -17.85 -14.03 3.01
C THR A 69 -16.75 -15.05 3.37
N SER A 70 -15.52 -14.61 3.56
CA SER A 70 -14.37 -15.44 3.95
C SER A 70 -14.29 -15.59 5.47
N LEU A 71 -14.27 -16.82 5.98
CA LEU A 71 -14.10 -17.11 7.40
C LEU A 71 -12.80 -16.53 7.98
N LYS A 72 -11.69 -16.70 7.24
CA LYS A 72 -10.37 -16.19 7.66
C LYS A 72 -10.36 -14.66 7.82
N GLN A 73 -11.00 -13.94 6.90
CA GLN A 73 -11.13 -12.48 6.99
C GLN A 73 -12.11 -12.08 8.11
N ALA A 74 -13.17 -12.84 8.34
CA ALA A 74 -14.13 -12.60 9.41
C ALA A 74 -13.48 -12.76 10.78
N GLN A 75 -12.66 -13.79 10.99
CA GLN A 75 -11.89 -13.98 12.23
C GLN A 75 -10.89 -12.84 12.45
N ARG A 76 -10.24 -12.36 11.38
CA ARG A 76 -9.34 -11.20 11.44
C ARG A 76 -10.08 -9.92 11.83
N PHE A 77 -11.27 -9.70 11.27
CA PHE A 77 -12.14 -8.58 11.65
C PHE A 77 -12.62 -8.70 13.08
N ALA A 78 -12.95 -9.92 13.56
CA ALA A 78 -13.44 -10.16 14.92
C ALA A 78 -12.39 -9.79 15.97
N ARG A 79 -11.11 -10.13 15.74
CA ARG A 79 -9.99 -9.74 16.60
C ARG A 79 -9.91 -8.22 16.73
N TRP A 80 -9.84 -7.54 15.61
CA TRP A 80 -9.82 -6.08 15.57
C TRP A 80 -11.03 -5.44 16.26
N PHE A 81 -12.23 -5.97 16.03
CA PHE A 81 -13.47 -5.44 16.61
C PHE A 81 -13.47 -5.56 18.14
N TYR A 82 -13.02 -6.69 18.66
CA TYR A 82 -12.90 -6.93 20.09
C TYR A 82 -11.88 -5.99 20.76
N GLU A 83 -10.69 -5.87 20.18
CA GLU A 83 -9.62 -5.00 20.67
C GLU A 83 -10.03 -3.53 20.66
N ASN A 84 -10.75 -3.09 19.62
CA ASN A 84 -11.23 -1.72 19.52
C ASN A 84 -12.29 -1.39 20.59
N LEU A 85 -13.13 -2.34 20.94
CA LEU A 85 -14.11 -2.17 22.03
C LEU A 85 -13.44 -2.07 23.40
N LEU A 86 -12.37 -2.84 23.62
CA LEU A 86 -11.58 -2.71 24.84
C LEU A 86 -10.94 -1.33 24.98
N VAL A 87 -10.34 -0.82 23.89
CA VAL A 87 -9.74 0.53 23.88
C VAL A 87 -10.78 1.61 24.15
N GLN A 88 -11.95 1.54 23.54
CA GLN A 88 -13.03 2.50 23.79
C GLN A 88 -13.51 2.48 25.25
N GLN A 89 -13.51 1.33 25.88
CA GLN A 89 -13.88 1.21 27.29
C GLN A 89 -12.89 1.94 28.20
N TYR A 90 -11.59 1.86 27.92
CA TYR A 90 -10.56 2.55 28.70
C TYR A 90 -10.64 4.08 28.54
N VAL A 91 -10.90 4.58 27.34
CA VAL A 91 -11.06 6.03 27.07
C VAL A 91 -12.28 6.63 27.78
N HIS A 92 -13.37 5.88 27.92
CA HIS A 92 -14.56 6.35 28.63
C HIS A 92 -14.40 6.36 30.16
N VAL A 93 -13.52 5.55 30.72
CA VAL A 93 -13.24 5.55 32.17
C VAL A 93 -12.43 6.81 32.56
N GLU A 94 -11.54 7.30 31.70
CA GLU A 94 -10.78 8.52 31.98
C GLU A 94 -11.65 9.80 31.92
N HIS A 95 -12.73 9.84 31.13
CA HIS A 95 -13.63 11.00 31.06
C HIS A 95 -14.72 11.02 32.14
N ALA A 96 -14.94 9.93 32.85
CA ALA A 96 -15.92 9.87 33.94
C ALA A 96 -15.34 10.26 35.32
N SER A 97 -14.02 10.46 35.44
CA SER A 97 -13.34 10.71 36.71
C SER A 97 -12.91 12.16 36.95
N THR A 98 -13.30 13.11 36.09
CA THR A 98 -13.04 14.54 36.31
C THR A 98 -14.19 15.24 37.03
N GLY A 99 -14.38 14.91 38.32
CA GLY A 99 -15.33 15.62 39.16
C GLY A 99 -15.27 15.17 40.59
N ARG A 100 -14.17 15.48 41.29
CA ARG A 100 -14.06 15.89 42.70
C ARG A 100 -12.62 15.77 43.21
N THR A 101 -12.11 16.87 43.69
CA THR A 101 -10.93 16.99 44.53
C THR A 101 -11.07 16.13 45.78
N ASP A 102 -10.18 15.14 45.98
CA ASP A 102 -9.60 14.85 47.28
C ASP A 102 -8.28 14.07 47.09
N THR A 103 -7.24 14.65 47.63
CA THR A 103 -5.88 14.21 47.71
C THR A 103 -5.77 12.98 48.63
N GLN A 104 -5.66 11.78 48.06
CA GLN A 104 -4.92 10.69 48.68
C GLN A 104 -4.23 9.89 47.57
N HIS A 105 -2.92 10.03 47.47
CA HIS A 105 -2.03 9.22 46.64
C HIS A 105 -2.09 7.76 47.14
N LEU A 106 -3.02 6.99 46.60
CA LEU A 106 -2.86 5.54 46.50
C LEU A 106 -2.27 5.29 45.12
N VAL A 107 -0.97 5.00 45.07
CA VAL A 107 -0.29 4.45 43.89
C VAL A 107 -0.94 3.08 43.63
N GLN A 108 -2.03 3.07 42.85
CA GLN A 108 -2.51 1.84 42.24
C GLN A 108 -1.43 1.40 41.24
N ALA A 109 -0.90 0.20 41.47
CA ALA A 109 -0.01 -0.44 40.52
C ALA A 109 -0.64 -0.35 39.12
N PRO A 110 0.08 0.14 38.08
CA PRO A 110 -0.48 0.29 36.75
C PRO A 110 -0.97 -1.09 36.28
N ALA A 111 -2.26 -1.18 35.93
CA ALA A 111 -2.80 -2.38 35.34
C ALA A 111 -1.85 -2.77 34.19
N LEU A 112 -1.34 -4.00 34.20
CA LEU A 112 -0.34 -4.50 33.26
C LEU A 112 -0.88 -4.37 31.82
N LEU A 113 -0.67 -3.21 31.21
CA LEU A 113 -1.02 -2.98 29.80
C LEU A 113 -0.18 -3.94 28.96
N ASN A 114 -0.82 -4.90 28.31
CA ASN A 114 -0.14 -5.79 27.39
C ASN A 114 0.31 -5.04 26.13
N PHE A 115 1.21 -5.64 25.39
CA PHE A 115 1.73 -5.08 24.14
C PHE A 115 0.61 -4.71 23.14
N GLY A 116 -0.48 -5.50 23.08
CA GLY A 116 -1.62 -5.25 22.20
C GLY A 116 -2.35 -3.94 22.53
N ALA A 117 -2.56 -3.64 23.80
CA ALA A 117 -3.18 -2.38 24.23
C ALA A 117 -2.34 -1.17 23.86
N ILE A 118 -1.01 -1.25 24.01
CA ILE A 118 -0.08 -0.18 23.60
C ILE A 118 -0.04 -0.04 22.08
N ALA A 119 -0.05 -1.15 21.34
CA ALA A 119 -0.12 -1.14 19.89
C ALA A 119 -1.39 -0.43 19.38
N ALA A 120 -2.53 -0.61 20.07
CA ALA A 120 -3.77 0.09 19.75
C ALA A 120 -3.66 1.61 19.99
N GLN A 121 -3.02 2.04 21.08
CA GLN A 121 -2.75 3.47 21.33
C GLN A 121 -1.84 4.07 20.23
N VAL A 122 -0.77 3.36 19.85
CA VAL A 122 0.12 3.79 18.77
C VAL A 122 -0.66 3.91 17.46
N PHE A 123 -1.54 2.95 17.17
CA PHE A 123 -2.36 3.01 15.96
C PHE A 123 -3.31 4.22 15.96
N ALA A 124 -3.96 4.52 17.08
CA ALA A 124 -4.81 5.70 17.22
C ALA A 124 -4.01 7.00 17.02
N ASN A 125 -2.79 7.08 17.59
CA ASN A 125 -1.90 8.23 17.39
C ASN A 125 -1.50 8.40 15.92
N GLU A 126 -1.20 7.30 15.20
CA GLU A 126 -0.89 7.36 13.78
C GLU A 126 -2.11 7.73 12.93
N GLN A 127 -3.31 7.34 13.34
CA GLN A 127 -4.55 7.74 12.70
C GLN A 127 -4.77 9.25 12.84
N ALA A 128 -4.60 9.81 14.03
CA ALA A 128 -4.68 11.25 14.26
C ALA A 128 -3.64 12.03 13.41
N ARG A 129 -2.45 11.44 13.18
CA ARG A 129 -1.45 12.04 12.26
C ARG A 129 -1.91 12.03 10.80
N VAL A 130 -2.68 11.01 10.37
CA VAL A 130 -3.28 11.02 9.03
C VAL A 130 -4.33 12.11 8.91
N GLU A 131 -5.17 12.30 9.93
CA GLU A 131 -6.20 13.34 9.98
C GLU A 131 -5.59 14.75 9.91
N ARG A 132 -4.41 14.97 10.54
CA ARG A 132 -3.64 16.21 10.43
C ARG A 132 -2.81 16.35 9.15
N GLY A 133 -2.85 15.36 8.23
CA GLY A 133 -2.08 15.37 6.98
C GLY A 133 -0.57 15.09 7.15
N GLU A 134 -0.10 14.76 8.36
CA GLU A 134 1.32 14.46 8.65
C GLU A 134 1.76 13.07 8.14
N LEU A 135 0.82 12.17 7.98
CA LEU A 135 1.06 10.79 7.57
C LEU A 135 0.11 10.39 6.42
N GLY A 136 0.65 9.80 5.37
CA GLY A 136 -0.18 9.26 4.30
C GLY A 136 -0.97 8.01 4.72
N ILE A 137 -2.24 7.92 4.32
CA ILE A 137 -3.14 6.80 4.63
C ILE A 137 -2.56 5.43 4.23
N GLY A 138 -1.73 5.39 3.17
CA GLY A 138 -1.02 4.16 2.77
C GLY A 138 -0.03 3.68 3.82
N SER A 139 0.66 4.60 4.52
CA SER A 139 1.59 4.27 5.61
C SER A 139 0.86 3.71 6.83
N LEU A 140 -0.29 4.30 7.18
CA LEU A 140 -1.15 3.77 8.25
C LEU A 140 -1.67 2.37 7.91
N ARG A 141 -2.12 2.15 6.67
CA ARG A 141 -2.57 0.83 6.20
C ARG A 141 -1.45 -0.21 6.28
N MET A 142 -0.22 0.14 5.87
CA MET A 142 0.94 -0.75 5.96
C MET A 142 1.34 -1.04 7.40
N PHE A 143 1.30 -0.04 8.29
CA PHE A 143 1.55 -0.23 9.71
C PHE A 143 0.54 -1.21 10.31
N ARG A 144 -0.75 -1.00 10.04
CA ARG A 144 -1.82 -1.89 10.47
C ARG A 144 -1.65 -3.32 9.96
N ASN A 145 -1.37 -3.48 8.65
CA ASN A 145 -1.18 -4.81 8.08
C ASN A 145 -0.03 -5.57 8.74
N ARG A 146 1.06 -4.88 9.14
CA ARG A 146 2.15 -5.52 9.87
C ARG A 146 1.76 -5.89 11.29
N LEU A 147 1.04 -5.01 11.99
CA LEU A 147 0.52 -5.34 13.32
C LEU A 147 -0.34 -6.61 13.26
N ASP A 148 -1.35 -6.62 12.40
CA ASP A 148 -2.33 -7.72 12.33
C ASP A 148 -1.74 -9.03 11.81
N ALA A 149 -0.78 -8.98 10.86
CA ALA A 149 -0.28 -10.18 10.20
C ALA A 149 0.64 -11.02 11.09
N HIS A 150 1.55 -10.39 11.84
CA HIS A 150 2.58 -11.13 12.57
C HIS A 150 2.92 -10.55 13.95
N VAL A 151 2.76 -9.23 14.17
CA VAL A 151 3.19 -8.59 15.41
C VAL A 151 2.22 -8.91 16.56
N LEU A 152 0.93 -8.61 16.40
CA LEU A 152 -0.09 -8.91 17.43
C LEU A 152 -0.26 -10.40 17.68
N PRO A 153 -0.26 -11.29 16.68
CA PRO A 153 -0.30 -12.73 16.94
C PRO A 153 0.88 -13.24 17.78
N ARG A 154 2.03 -12.57 17.73
CA ARG A 154 3.23 -12.99 18.48
C ARG A 154 3.36 -12.31 19.84
N PHE A 155 3.14 -10.99 19.89
CA PHE A 155 3.45 -10.18 21.07
C PHE A 155 2.19 -9.65 21.79
N GLY A 156 1.02 -9.68 21.15
CA GLY A 156 -0.17 -8.97 21.63
C GLY A 156 -0.60 -9.27 23.07
N GLN A 157 -0.36 -10.49 23.53
CA GLN A 157 -0.71 -10.93 24.88
C GLN A 157 0.44 -10.79 25.90
N LEU A 158 1.65 -10.52 25.43
CA LEU A 158 2.81 -10.37 26.30
C LEU A 158 2.78 -9.00 27.00
N THR A 159 3.37 -8.93 28.19
CA THR A 159 3.74 -7.62 28.75
C THR A 159 4.87 -7.01 27.93
N THR A 160 5.01 -5.70 27.95
CA THR A 160 6.12 -5.06 27.21
C THR A 160 7.49 -5.42 27.77
N ALA A 161 7.58 -5.77 29.04
CA ALA A 161 8.81 -6.21 29.69
C ALA A 161 9.25 -7.61 29.22
N ASP A 162 8.30 -8.49 28.82
CA ASP A 162 8.60 -9.81 28.29
C ASP A 162 9.10 -9.80 26.83
N VAL A 163 9.03 -8.66 26.16
CA VAL A 163 9.52 -8.50 24.77
C VAL A 163 11.00 -8.14 24.81
N ASP A 164 11.82 -9.12 25.15
CA ASP A 164 13.26 -9.02 25.24
C ASP A 164 14.01 -9.31 23.92
N TYR A 165 15.35 -9.29 23.95
CA TYR A 165 16.19 -9.59 22.79
C TYR A 165 15.95 -11.02 22.26
N ALA A 166 15.75 -12.01 23.13
CA ALA A 166 15.54 -13.40 22.72
C ALA A 166 14.22 -13.55 21.95
N CYS A 167 13.15 -12.93 22.44
CA CYS A 167 11.86 -12.87 21.76
C CYS A 167 11.96 -12.19 20.39
N LEU A 168 12.69 -11.06 20.29
CA LEU A 168 12.91 -10.31 19.04
C LEU A 168 13.77 -11.11 18.04
N LEU A 169 14.79 -11.80 18.52
CA LEU A 169 15.63 -12.67 17.71
C LEU A 169 14.82 -13.84 17.13
N ALA A 170 14.06 -14.55 17.97
CA ALA A 170 13.19 -15.65 17.53
C ALA A 170 12.13 -15.16 16.50
N PHE A 171 11.59 -13.97 16.70
CA PHE A 171 10.66 -13.36 15.75
C PHE A 171 11.33 -13.04 14.41
N SER A 172 12.55 -12.47 14.43
CA SER A 172 13.28 -12.17 13.20
C SER A 172 13.64 -13.45 12.43
N GLN A 173 14.05 -14.53 13.12
CA GLN A 173 14.32 -15.83 12.53
C GLN A 173 13.06 -16.46 11.90
N PHE A 174 11.94 -16.40 12.60
CA PHE A 174 10.64 -16.86 12.07
C PHE A 174 10.26 -16.14 10.77
N LEU A 175 10.37 -14.80 10.73
CA LEU A 175 10.05 -14.02 9.53
C LEU A 175 11.03 -14.28 8.39
N SER A 176 12.31 -14.49 8.69
CA SER A 176 13.37 -14.68 7.70
C SER A 176 13.20 -15.96 6.87
N LYS A 177 12.42 -16.94 7.32
CA LYS A 177 12.12 -18.16 6.56
C LYS A 177 11.40 -17.86 5.24
N ASN A 178 10.53 -16.85 5.22
CA ASN A 178 9.63 -16.58 4.09
C ASN A 178 9.64 -15.11 3.62
N MET A 179 10.47 -14.26 4.22
CA MET A 179 10.45 -12.82 3.93
C MET A 179 11.84 -12.29 3.60
N SER A 180 11.86 -11.21 2.80
CA SER A 180 13.09 -10.46 2.54
C SER A 180 13.60 -9.78 3.81
N THR A 181 14.93 -9.55 3.86
CA THR A 181 15.58 -8.83 4.97
C THR A 181 14.98 -7.43 5.20
N THR A 182 14.56 -6.74 4.13
CA THR A 182 13.85 -5.46 4.22
C THR A 182 12.48 -5.60 4.90
N SER A 183 11.74 -6.67 4.60
CA SER A 183 10.45 -6.94 5.25
C SER A 183 10.64 -7.22 6.73
N VAL A 184 11.62 -8.08 7.08
CA VAL A 184 11.97 -8.38 8.48
C VAL A 184 12.32 -7.11 9.26
N SER A 185 13.20 -6.26 8.69
CA SER A 185 13.54 -4.96 9.29
C SER A 185 12.32 -4.08 9.53
N ASN A 186 11.41 -4.01 8.56
CA ASN A 186 10.16 -3.23 8.71
C ASN A 186 9.24 -3.77 9.82
N TYR A 187 9.19 -5.09 10.02
CA TYR A 187 8.45 -5.69 11.14
C TYR A 187 9.09 -5.34 12.50
N LEU A 188 10.40 -5.45 12.61
CA LEU A 188 11.14 -5.05 13.81
C LEU A 188 10.96 -3.55 14.12
N MET A 189 10.94 -2.68 13.10
CA MET A 189 10.62 -1.27 13.26
C MET A 189 9.18 -1.03 13.75
N THR A 190 8.25 -1.88 13.35
CA THR A 190 6.86 -1.83 13.84
C THR A 190 6.80 -2.18 15.33
N VAL A 191 7.48 -3.24 15.77
CA VAL A 191 7.60 -3.61 17.19
C VAL A 191 8.30 -2.51 17.98
N ARG A 192 9.43 -2.00 17.48
CA ARG A 192 10.17 -0.89 18.11
C ARG A 192 9.27 0.32 18.38
N LYS A 193 8.41 0.67 17.43
CA LYS A 193 7.49 1.81 17.57
C LYS A 193 6.50 1.61 18.71
N VAL A 194 6.01 0.39 18.92
CA VAL A 194 5.11 0.07 20.04
C VAL A 194 5.87 0.13 21.36
N LEU A 195 7.08 -0.46 21.43
CA LEU A 195 7.90 -0.40 22.65
C LEU A 195 8.37 1.02 22.98
N GLN A 196 8.64 1.85 21.98
CA GLN A 196 8.91 3.30 22.21
C GLN A 196 7.75 4.00 22.89
N GLN A 197 6.52 3.64 22.57
CA GLN A 197 5.36 4.18 23.29
C GLN A 197 5.30 3.67 24.72
N ALA A 198 5.63 2.40 24.96
CA ALA A 198 5.72 1.88 26.32
C ALA A 198 6.75 2.61 27.17
N VAL A 199 7.92 2.95 26.59
CA VAL A 199 8.93 3.78 27.27
C VAL A 199 8.38 5.18 27.55
N ARG A 200 7.69 5.83 26.59
CA ARG A 200 7.12 7.16 26.78
C ARG A 200 6.10 7.27 27.91
N ILE A 201 5.33 6.20 28.12
CA ILE A 201 4.31 6.16 29.21
C ILE A 201 4.83 5.52 30.49
N GLY A 202 6.15 5.26 30.59
CA GLY A 202 6.78 4.78 31.80
C GLY A 202 6.54 3.28 32.14
N LEU A 203 6.11 2.48 31.14
CA LEU A 203 5.94 1.02 31.32
C LEU A 203 7.25 0.25 31.07
N LEU A 204 8.21 0.87 30.42
CA LEU A 204 9.57 0.37 30.20
C LEU A 204 10.56 1.49 30.50
N ASP A 205 11.64 1.16 31.18
CA ASP A 205 12.72 2.11 31.46
C ASP A 205 13.54 2.43 30.22
N ALA A 206 13.77 1.44 29.37
CA ALA A 206 14.52 1.55 28.12
C ALA A 206 14.06 0.54 27.08
N LEU A 207 14.39 0.80 25.82
CA LEU A 207 14.16 -0.16 24.75
C LEU A 207 15.10 -1.35 24.86
N PRO A 208 14.60 -2.60 24.65
CA PRO A 208 15.46 -3.76 24.52
C PRO A 208 16.39 -3.61 23.31
N GLU A 209 17.51 -4.32 23.32
CA GLU A 209 18.37 -4.43 22.15
C GLU A 209 17.60 -5.13 21.01
N PHE A 210 17.79 -4.65 19.77
CA PHE A 210 17.14 -5.23 18.60
C PHE A 210 18.17 -5.98 17.74
N PRO A 211 17.81 -7.16 17.22
CA PRO A 211 18.70 -7.91 16.33
C PRO A 211 19.00 -7.08 15.07
N LYS A 212 20.28 -7.03 14.71
CA LYS A 212 20.76 -6.33 13.52
C LYS A 212 20.43 -7.14 12.27
N VAL A 213 19.63 -6.57 11.35
CA VAL A 213 19.30 -7.18 10.06
C VAL A 213 20.07 -6.47 8.96
N LYS A 214 21.02 -7.17 8.34
CA LYS A 214 21.77 -6.61 7.19
C LYS A 214 20.85 -6.57 5.97
N ILE A 215 20.42 -5.37 5.57
CA ILE A 215 19.57 -5.17 4.42
C ILE A 215 20.42 -5.32 3.15
N LYS A 216 20.07 -6.31 2.32
CA LYS A 216 20.61 -6.41 0.96
C LYS A 216 19.74 -5.57 0.04
N ILE A 217 20.29 -4.46 -0.45
CA ILE A 217 19.63 -3.62 -1.46
C ILE A 217 19.65 -4.42 -2.76
N ALA A 218 18.50 -4.93 -3.16
CA ALA A 218 18.32 -5.63 -4.41
C ALA A 218 17.49 -4.75 -5.35
N SER A 219 18.15 -4.06 -6.27
CA SER A 219 17.45 -3.31 -7.34
C SER A 219 16.69 -4.28 -8.23
N ARG A 220 15.46 -3.90 -8.62
CA ARG A 220 14.69 -4.62 -9.64
C ARG A 220 15.31 -4.53 -11.03
N GLY A 221 16.35 -3.75 -11.18
CA GLY A 221 17.08 -3.54 -12.42
C GLY A 221 16.34 -2.63 -13.41
N ALA A 222 17.15 -1.92 -14.19
CA ALA A 222 16.71 -1.21 -15.38
C ALA A 222 16.58 -2.19 -16.57
N PHE A 223 15.90 -1.76 -17.60
CA PHE A 223 15.98 -2.38 -18.92
C PHE A 223 17.21 -1.83 -19.64
N THR A 224 17.82 -2.63 -20.52
CA THR A 224 18.72 -2.13 -21.55
C THR A 224 17.93 -1.38 -22.64
N VAL A 225 18.60 -0.65 -23.50
CA VAL A 225 17.95 0.05 -24.62
C VAL A 225 17.26 -0.95 -25.55
N THR A 226 17.92 -2.09 -25.83
CA THR A 226 17.36 -3.17 -26.68
C THR A 226 16.10 -3.75 -26.04
N GLU A 227 16.17 -4.18 -24.78
CA GLU A 227 15.02 -4.69 -24.05
C GLU A 227 13.86 -3.69 -23.99
N TYR A 228 14.16 -2.39 -23.80
CA TYR A 228 13.15 -1.33 -23.84
C TYR A 228 12.43 -1.26 -25.19
N TRP A 229 13.13 -1.38 -26.30
CA TRP A 229 12.49 -1.39 -27.62
C TRP A 229 11.72 -2.68 -27.88
N ASP A 230 12.20 -3.81 -27.38
CA ASP A 230 11.51 -5.10 -27.52
C ASP A 230 10.17 -5.09 -26.77
N ILE A 231 10.15 -4.62 -25.53
CA ILE A 231 8.89 -4.54 -24.77
C ILE A 231 7.90 -3.56 -25.38
N ARG A 232 8.36 -2.45 -25.95
CA ARG A 232 7.50 -1.51 -26.67
C ARG A 232 6.93 -2.09 -27.96
N ARG A 233 7.76 -2.79 -28.72
CA ARG A 233 7.33 -3.49 -29.94
C ARG A 233 6.29 -4.54 -29.61
N ALA A 234 6.54 -5.37 -28.59
CA ALA A 234 5.60 -6.39 -28.16
C ALA A 234 4.28 -5.80 -27.64
N ALA A 235 4.33 -4.71 -26.84
CA ALA A 235 3.11 -4.03 -26.38
C ALA A 235 2.22 -3.54 -27.54
N ARG A 236 2.83 -3.06 -28.65
CA ARG A 236 2.09 -2.66 -29.86
C ARG A 236 1.55 -3.86 -30.64
N GLN A 237 2.34 -4.92 -30.77
CA GLN A 237 1.94 -6.14 -31.49
C GLN A 237 0.79 -6.86 -30.78
N LEU A 238 0.81 -6.86 -29.45
CA LEU A 238 -0.23 -7.50 -28.62
C LEU A 238 -1.46 -6.62 -28.39
N ARG A 239 -1.46 -5.37 -28.88
CA ARG A 239 -2.61 -4.46 -28.74
C ARG A 239 -3.88 -5.15 -29.25
N ASP A 240 -4.98 -4.93 -28.53
CA ASP A 240 -6.30 -5.46 -28.80
C ASP A 240 -6.40 -6.99 -28.75
N GLN A 241 -5.34 -7.69 -28.38
CA GLN A 241 -5.35 -9.13 -28.17
C GLN A 241 -5.77 -9.50 -26.75
N HIS A 242 -6.43 -10.65 -26.61
CA HIS A 242 -6.81 -11.21 -25.32
C HIS A 242 -5.60 -11.80 -24.61
N HIS A 243 -5.53 -11.56 -23.28
CA HIS A 243 -4.51 -12.17 -22.44
C HIS A 243 -4.57 -13.71 -22.53
N PRO A 244 -3.44 -14.43 -22.67
CA PRO A 244 -3.42 -15.87 -22.89
C PRO A 244 -3.92 -16.69 -21.69
N SER A 245 -3.82 -16.15 -20.47
CA SER A 245 -4.36 -16.84 -19.29
C SER A 245 -5.87 -16.89 -19.30
N SER A 246 -6.43 -17.97 -18.78
CA SER A 246 -7.88 -18.13 -18.68
C SER A 246 -8.49 -17.02 -17.82
N LYS A 247 -9.76 -16.70 -18.10
CA LYS A 247 -10.54 -15.70 -17.35
C LYS A 247 -10.58 -15.99 -15.86
N GLN A 248 -10.61 -17.27 -15.49
CA GLN A 248 -10.60 -17.73 -14.11
C GLN A 248 -9.27 -17.39 -13.43
N ILE A 249 -8.13 -17.69 -14.05
CA ILE A 249 -6.80 -17.37 -13.52
C ILE A 249 -6.63 -15.87 -13.35
N LEU A 250 -7.03 -15.05 -14.32
CA LEU A 250 -6.94 -13.61 -14.24
C LEU A 250 -7.78 -13.05 -13.08
N ARG A 251 -8.96 -13.61 -12.83
CA ARG A 251 -9.82 -13.21 -11.73
C ARG A 251 -9.28 -13.66 -10.37
N GLU A 252 -8.85 -14.90 -10.25
CA GLU A 252 -8.41 -15.48 -8.96
C GLU A 252 -7.03 -14.95 -8.55
N THR A 253 -6.09 -14.87 -9.49
CA THR A 253 -4.71 -14.46 -9.20
C THR A 253 -4.57 -12.94 -9.13
N TYR A 254 -5.20 -12.21 -10.06
CA TYR A 254 -5.00 -10.78 -10.22
C TYR A 254 -6.23 -9.93 -9.90
N SER A 255 -7.40 -10.53 -9.62
CA SER A 255 -8.67 -9.82 -9.45
C SER A 255 -9.08 -9.00 -10.69
N LEU A 256 -8.61 -9.38 -11.88
CA LEU A 256 -8.91 -8.71 -13.13
C LEU A 256 -10.32 -9.06 -13.61
N ARG A 257 -11.12 -8.04 -13.95
CA ARG A 257 -12.47 -8.23 -14.49
C ARG A 257 -12.38 -8.69 -15.94
N HIS A 258 -13.32 -9.53 -16.35
CA HIS A 258 -13.37 -10.08 -17.71
C HIS A 258 -13.31 -9.03 -18.83
N ALA A 259 -13.99 -7.91 -18.67
CA ALA A 259 -14.01 -6.82 -19.66
C ALA A 259 -12.63 -6.17 -19.90
N HIS A 260 -11.62 -6.45 -19.05
CA HIS A 260 -10.32 -5.81 -19.11
C HIS A 260 -9.16 -6.83 -19.32
N ASN A 261 -9.46 -7.94 -19.99
CA ASN A 261 -8.46 -8.94 -20.36
C ASN A 261 -7.82 -8.69 -21.74
N ILE A 262 -8.11 -7.56 -22.34
CA ILE A 262 -7.59 -7.14 -23.65
C ILE A 262 -6.43 -6.16 -23.43
N MET A 263 -5.37 -6.30 -24.21
CA MET A 263 -4.22 -5.42 -24.16
C MET A 263 -4.61 -3.99 -24.58
N PRO A 264 -4.57 -3.00 -23.66
CA PRO A 264 -4.91 -1.63 -23.98
C PRO A 264 -3.78 -0.93 -24.76
N ALA A 265 -4.15 0.03 -25.60
CA ALA A 265 -3.19 0.93 -26.26
C ALA A 265 -2.30 1.68 -25.25
N ASP A 266 -2.86 1.97 -24.10
CA ASP A 266 -2.23 2.69 -22.99
C ASP A 266 -0.93 2.05 -22.52
N LEU A 267 -0.75 0.73 -22.66
CA LEU A 267 0.44 0.07 -22.15
C LEU A 267 1.73 0.59 -22.83
N ASP A 268 1.78 0.67 -24.17
CA ASP A 268 2.95 1.23 -24.86
C ASP A 268 3.17 2.69 -24.48
N TRP A 269 2.07 3.47 -24.36
CA TRP A 269 2.16 4.87 -23.94
C TRP A 269 2.72 4.99 -22.53
N VAL A 270 2.26 4.18 -21.56
CA VAL A 270 2.79 4.17 -20.18
C VAL A 270 4.25 3.78 -20.16
N ILE A 271 4.67 2.75 -20.92
CA ILE A 271 6.08 2.33 -21.01
C ILE A 271 6.95 3.49 -21.52
N CYS A 272 6.56 4.10 -22.63
CA CYS A 272 7.31 5.22 -23.20
C CYS A 272 7.30 6.44 -22.30
N PHE A 273 6.15 6.81 -21.78
CA PHE A 273 6.00 7.99 -20.93
C PHE A 273 6.82 7.87 -19.63
N MET A 274 6.76 6.75 -18.94
CA MET A 274 7.50 6.54 -17.68
C MET A 274 9.02 6.62 -17.87
N VAL A 275 9.55 6.04 -18.96
CA VAL A 275 10.98 6.07 -19.26
C VAL A 275 11.45 7.49 -19.62
N ASN A 276 10.57 8.34 -20.19
CA ASN A 276 10.91 9.68 -20.63
C ASN A 276 10.39 10.80 -19.71
N SER A 277 9.73 10.48 -18.60
CA SER A 277 9.21 11.46 -17.65
C SER A 277 9.67 11.25 -16.21
N PHE A 278 10.46 10.23 -15.91
CA PHE A 278 10.93 9.92 -14.55
C PHE A 278 9.82 9.68 -13.52
N THR A 279 8.57 9.54 -13.95
CA THR A 279 7.42 9.36 -13.06
C THR A 279 7.45 8.01 -12.36
N ARG A 280 6.90 7.97 -11.13
CA ARG A 280 6.66 6.71 -10.41
C ARG A 280 5.32 6.10 -10.86
N PRO A 281 5.10 4.80 -10.69
CA PRO A 281 3.77 4.20 -10.91
C PRO A 281 2.64 4.90 -10.14
N GLY A 282 2.94 5.38 -8.93
CA GLY A 282 2.00 6.17 -8.14
C GLY A 282 1.67 7.54 -8.72
N ASP A 283 2.59 8.15 -9.46
CA ASP A 283 2.36 9.40 -10.18
C ASP A 283 1.47 9.13 -11.41
N ILE A 284 1.77 8.10 -12.21
CA ILE A 284 0.95 7.66 -13.35
C ILE A 284 -0.49 7.41 -12.94
N LYS A 285 -0.72 6.81 -11.79
CA LYS A 285 -2.05 6.56 -11.23
C LYS A 285 -2.89 7.83 -11.12
N LYS A 286 -2.28 8.95 -10.76
CA LYS A 286 -2.96 10.22 -10.44
C LYS A 286 -2.84 11.27 -11.54
N LEU A 287 -2.07 11.00 -12.60
CA LEU A 287 -1.76 11.98 -13.63
C LEU A 287 -3.00 12.29 -14.47
N GLN A 288 -3.41 13.57 -14.45
CA GLN A 288 -4.51 14.14 -15.23
C GLN A 288 -3.96 15.19 -16.22
N HIS A 289 -4.74 15.55 -17.23
CA HIS A 289 -4.32 16.54 -18.23
C HIS A 289 -3.99 17.91 -17.62
N LYS A 290 -4.69 18.34 -16.57
CA LYS A 290 -4.39 19.59 -15.83
C LYS A 290 -3.00 19.64 -15.18
N HIS A 291 -2.37 18.49 -14.98
CA HIS A 291 -1.02 18.40 -14.44
C HIS A 291 0.08 18.51 -15.50
N VAL A 292 -0.30 18.61 -16.78
CA VAL A 292 0.62 18.57 -17.93
C VAL A 292 0.58 19.91 -18.66
N GLU A 293 1.71 20.58 -18.69
CA GLU A 293 1.92 21.79 -19.47
C GLU A 293 2.91 21.49 -20.60
N LEU A 294 2.52 21.77 -21.87
CA LEU A 294 3.41 21.68 -23.01
C LEU A 294 4.19 22.98 -23.14
N VAL A 295 5.49 22.94 -22.85
CA VAL A 295 6.41 24.06 -23.01
C VAL A 295 7.08 23.96 -24.37
N ARG A 296 7.00 25.07 -25.16
CA ARG A 296 7.63 25.21 -26.47
C ARG A 296 8.64 26.35 -26.40
N GLY A 297 9.81 26.14 -26.96
CA GLY A 297 10.92 27.08 -27.02
C GLY A 297 12.09 26.41 -27.72
N ASP A 298 13.32 26.76 -27.37
CA ASP A 298 14.53 26.09 -27.88
C ASP A 298 14.50 24.59 -27.62
N ASN A 299 13.91 24.21 -26.48
CA ASN A 299 13.60 22.82 -26.13
C ASN A 299 12.09 22.65 -25.94
N THR A 300 11.53 21.61 -26.55
CA THR A 300 10.12 21.24 -26.35
C THR A 300 10.02 20.06 -25.36
N TYR A 301 9.28 20.27 -24.28
CA TYR A 301 9.10 19.27 -23.23
C TYR A 301 7.72 19.42 -22.54
N LEU A 302 7.34 18.42 -21.75
CA LEU A 302 6.21 18.58 -20.84
C LEU A 302 6.75 18.97 -19.46
N ARG A 303 6.11 19.97 -18.87
CA ARG A 303 6.25 20.29 -17.44
C ARG A 303 5.13 19.59 -16.68
N LEU A 304 5.48 18.68 -15.78
CA LEU A 304 4.50 17.92 -15.00
C LEU A 304 4.45 18.49 -13.58
N THR A 305 3.32 19.12 -13.23
CA THR A 305 3.05 19.62 -11.89
C THR A 305 2.18 18.59 -11.16
N LEU A 306 2.83 17.62 -10.53
CA LEU A 306 2.15 16.53 -9.85
C LEU A 306 1.75 16.94 -8.42
N PRO A 307 0.64 16.37 -7.89
CA PRO A 307 0.29 16.55 -6.49
C PRO A 307 1.47 16.21 -5.57
N GLU A 308 1.57 16.96 -4.50
CA GLU A 308 2.66 16.85 -3.54
C GLU A 308 2.77 15.42 -2.98
N THR A 309 3.96 14.86 -3.03
CA THR A 309 4.29 13.59 -2.39
C THR A 309 5.60 13.75 -1.66
N LYS A 310 5.60 13.63 -0.33
CA LYS A 310 6.80 13.55 0.52
C LYS A 310 7.92 14.53 0.12
N LEU A 311 7.83 15.79 0.46
CA LEU A 311 8.92 16.80 0.34
C LEU A 311 9.39 17.16 -1.08
N HIS A 312 8.71 16.78 -2.14
CA HIS A 312 9.10 17.09 -3.52
C HIS A 312 7.99 17.86 -4.25
N ASN A 313 8.10 19.18 -4.30
CA ASN A 313 7.13 20.08 -4.97
C ASN A 313 7.60 20.51 -6.35
N ALA A 314 8.87 20.26 -6.72
CA ALA A 314 9.39 20.66 -8.00
C ALA A 314 8.68 19.95 -9.16
N PRO A 315 8.32 20.66 -10.24
CA PRO A 315 7.79 20.05 -11.44
C PRO A 315 8.82 19.13 -12.09
N ILE A 316 8.35 18.13 -12.82
CA ILE A 316 9.21 17.25 -13.62
C ILE A 316 9.29 17.81 -15.04
N VAL A 317 10.50 17.93 -15.58
CA VAL A 317 10.77 18.20 -16.99
C VAL A 317 10.95 16.86 -17.70
N THR A 318 10.20 16.64 -18.78
CA THR A 318 10.26 15.39 -19.54
C THR A 318 11.24 15.48 -20.71
N LEU A 319 11.58 14.32 -21.26
CA LEU A 319 12.27 14.21 -22.53
C LEU A 319 11.28 14.33 -23.71
N ARG A 320 11.79 14.70 -24.88
CA ARG A 320 11.00 14.89 -26.10
C ARG A 320 10.08 13.72 -26.49
N PRO A 321 10.45 12.42 -26.33
CA PRO A 321 9.53 11.32 -26.64
C PRO A 321 8.25 11.31 -25.77
N ALA A 322 8.28 11.85 -24.56
CA ALA A 322 7.08 11.98 -23.74
C ALA A 322 6.08 12.98 -24.36
N VAL A 323 6.56 14.04 -25.03
CA VAL A 323 5.71 15.00 -25.76
C VAL A 323 5.00 14.31 -26.91
N GLN A 324 5.70 13.48 -27.67
CA GLN A 324 5.12 12.74 -28.79
C GLN A 324 4.00 11.82 -28.32
N ILE A 325 4.27 11.03 -27.26
CA ILE A 325 3.27 10.15 -26.67
C ILE A 325 2.07 10.93 -26.11
N TYR A 326 2.29 12.06 -25.45
CA TYR A 326 1.21 12.89 -24.93
C TYR A 326 0.29 13.38 -26.07
N ASN A 327 0.86 13.80 -27.19
CA ASN A 327 0.08 14.19 -28.37
C ASN A 327 -0.70 13.02 -28.97
N GLU A 328 -0.14 11.80 -28.98
CA GLU A 328 -0.86 10.59 -29.41
C GLU A 328 -2.04 10.27 -28.48
N ILE A 329 -1.83 10.35 -27.17
CA ILE A 329 -2.87 10.16 -26.14
C ILE A 329 -4.01 11.18 -26.36
N CYS A 330 -3.68 12.47 -26.46
CA CYS A 330 -4.68 13.52 -26.69
C CYS A 330 -5.46 13.28 -28.00
N LYS A 331 -4.78 12.95 -29.10
CA LYS A 331 -5.42 12.63 -30.37
C LYS A 331 -6.35 11.41 -30.28
N HIS A 332 -5.98 10.42 -29.52
CA HIS A 332 -6.81 9.20 -29.32
C HIS A 332 -8.03 9.51 -28.48
N TYR A 333 -7.83 10.10 -27.29
CA TYR A 333 -8.91 10.29 -26.32
C TYR A 333 -9.82 11.49 -26.63
N ALA A 334 -9.35 12.47 -27.41
CA ALA A 334 -10.22 13.54 -27.93
C ALA A 334 -11.37 12.99 -28.78
N LYS A 335 -11.14 11.92 -29.56
CA LYS A 335 -12.18 11.25 -30.36
C LYS A 335 -13.27 10.57 -29.48
N LEU A 336 -12.93 10.29 -28.22
CA LEU A 336 -13.80 9.65 -27.24
C LEU A 336 -14.37 10.65 -26.22
N ASN A 337 -14.11 11.94 -26.39
CA ASN A 337 -14.46 13.00 -25.43
C ASN A 337 -13.88 12.76 -24.01
N MET A 338 -12.66 12.20 -23.93
CA MET A 338 -11.96 11.86 -22.69
C MET A 338 -10.59 12.54 -22.59
N CYS A 339 -10.52 13.81 -22.95
CA CYS A 339 -9.26 14.61 -22.96
C CYS A 339 -9.46 15.96 -22.25
N GLY A 340 -10.42 16.05 -21.35
CA GLY A 340 -10.65 17.23 -20.50
C GLY A 340 -9.58 17.39 -19.43
N ALA A 341 -9.50 18.58 -18.82
CA ALA A 341 -8.48 18.89 -17.79
C ALA A 341 -8.45 17.89 -16.63
N ASP A 342 -9.61 17.41 -16.20
CA ASP A 342 -9.76 16.48 -15.08
C ASP A 342 -9.71 15.00 -15.49
N ASP A 343 -9.62 14.71 -16.79
CA ASP A 343 -9.48 13.33 -17.26
C ASP A 343 -8.07 12.79 -16.98
N TYR A 344 -7.98 11.50 -16.69
CA TYR A 344 -6.69 10.84 -16.50
C TYR A 344 -6.00 10.57 -17.84
N LEU A 345 -4.67 10.73 -17.89
CA LEU A 345 -3.91 10.47 -19.09
C LEU A 345 -4.02 9.03 -19.59
N PHE A 346 -4.09 8.08 -18.68
CA PHE A 346 -4.08 6.65 -18.99
C PHE A 346 -5.34 5.99 -18.45
N LEU A 347 -6.00 5.21 -19.30
CA LEU A 347 -7.26 4.51 -18.99
C LEU A 347 -8.30 5.47 -18.38
N PRO A 348 -8.66 6.60 -19.00
CA PRO A 348 -9.53 7.62 -18.41
C PRO A 348 -10.94 7.11 -18.07
N ALA A 349 -11.44 6.10 -18.79
CA ALA A 349 -12.73 5.48 -18.54
C ALA A 349 -12.80 4.76 -17.17
N ILE A 350 -11.65 4.42 -16.58
CA ILE A 350 -11.58 3.65 -15.33
C ILE A 350 -11.37 4.60 -14.15
N LYS A 351 -12.45 4.93 -13.43
CA LYS A 351 -12.42 5.86 -12.29
C LYS A 351 -11.66 5.28 -11.08
N ASP A 352 -11.73 3.96 -10.86
CA ASP A 352 -10.91 3.28 -9.83
C ASP A 352 -9.46 3.21 -10.31
N ARG A 353 -8.63 4.11 -9.80
CA ARG A 353 -7.23 4.26 -10.20
C ARG A 353 -6.32 3.15 -9.70
N GLU A 354 -6.65 2.47 -8.59
CA GLU A 354 -5.93 1.27 -8.16
C GLU A 354 -6.17 0.15 -9.17
N TYR A 355 -7.41 0.00 -9.60
CA TYR A 355 -7.78 -0.99 -10.60
C TYR A 355 -7.19 -0.68 -12.00
N ALA A 356 -7.15 0.59 -12.43
CA ALA A 356 -6.46 0.98 -13.67
C ALA A 356 -4.97 0.58 -13.64
N MET A 357 -4.28 0.82 -12.53
CA MET A 357 -2.87 0.42 -12.37
C MET A 357 -2.69 -1.09 -12.29
N LEU A 358 -3.68 -1.82 -11.77
CA LEU A 358 -3.68 -3.28 -11.79
C LEU A 358 -3.70 -3.79 -13.24
N ILE A 359 -4.59 -3.26 -14.10
CA ILE A 359 -4.63 -3.62 -15.52
C ILE A 359 -3.27 -3.39 -16.18
N ILE A 360 -2.71 -2.18 -16.05
CA ILE A 360 -1.39 -1.86 -16.62
C ILE A 360 -0.30 -2.82 -16.11
N SER A 361 -0.34 -3.18 -14.82
CA SER A 361 0.65 -4.08 -14.22
C SER A 361 0.52 -5.52 -14.75
N VAL A 362 -0.69 -6.04 -14.89
CA VAL A 362 -0.97 -7.38 -15.44
C VAL A 362 -0.55 -7.45 -16.90
N MET A 363 -0.91 -6.44 -17.69
CA MET A 363 -0.57 -6.37 -19.12
C MET A 363 0.93 -6.19 -19.35
N LEU A 364 1.61 -5.40 -18.51
CA LEU A 364 3.07 -5.33 -18.55
C LEU A 364 3.71 -6.67 -18.21
N ASN A 365 3.21 -7.40 -17.21
CA ASN A 365 3.70 -8.73 -16.89
C ASN A 365 3.60 -9.68 -18.09
N TRP A 366 2.46 -9.67 -18.77
CA TRP A 366 2.30 -10.44 -20.00
C TRP A 366 3.35 -10.08 -21.07
N VAL A 367 3.55 -8.80 -21.36
CA VAL A 367 4.59 -8.35 -22.29
C VAL A 367 5.99 -8.82 -21.86
N LEU A 368 6.31 -8.69 -20.56
CA LEU A 368 7.61 -9.12 -20.02
C LEU A 368 7.84 -10.63 -20.12
N GLU A 369 6.81 -11.43 -19.92
CA GLU A 369 6.84 -12.87 -20.09
C GLU A 369 6.97 -13.25 -21.57
N HIS A 370 6.19 -12.61 -22.45
CA HIS A 370 6.22 -12.81 -23.90
C HIS A 370 7.60 -12.49 -24.51
N THR A 371 8.27 -11.46 -24.02
CA THR A 371 9.61 -11.06 -24.51
C THR A 371 10.77 -11.73 -23.79
N GLY A 372 10.52 -12.54 -22.75
CA GLY A 372 11.58 -13.13 -21.92
C GLY A 372 12.27 -12.14 -20.96
N HIS A 373 11.77 -10.91 -20.85
CA HIS A 373 12.40 -9.84 -20.04
C HIS A 373 11.80 -9.71 -18.63
N LYS A 374 11.07 -10.72 -18.14
CA LYS A 374 10.44 -10.71 -16.81
C LYS A 374 11.44 -10.63 -15.68
N LEU A 375 12.56 -11.31 -15.81
CA LEU A 375 13.63 -11.32 -14.82
C LEU A 375 14.80 -10.45 -15.27
N ASN A 376 15.44 -9.77 -14.32
CA ASN A 376 16.70 -9.10 -14.59
C ASN A 376 17.86 -10.11 -14.56
N PRO A 377 19.09 -9.75 -14.94
CA PRO A 377 20.26 -10.66 -14.92
C PRO A 377 20.54 -11.29 -13.54
N ASN A 378 20.07 -10.66 -12.45
CA ASN A 378 20.20 -11.18 -11.08
C ASN A 378 18.99 -12.02 -10.64
N GLY A 379 18.12 -12.46 -11.55
CA GLY A 379 16.93 -13.26 -11.28
C GLY A 379 15.80 -12.53 -10.54
N LYS A 380 15.83 -11.19 -10.44
CA LYS A 380 14.78 -10.43 -9.76
C LYS A 380 13.68 -10.02 -10.74
N PRO A 381 12.39 -10.13 -10.35
CA PRO A 381 11.30 -9.78 -11.23
C PRO A 381 11.23 -8.27 -11.50
N ARG A 382 11.12 -7.92 -12.77
CA ARG A 382 10.87 -6.56 -13.25
C ARG A 382 9.39 -6.19 -13.14
N SER A 383 9.12 -4.90 -13.04
CA SER A 383 7.77 -4.34 -12.87
C SER A 383 7.71 -2.92 -13.46
N LEU A 384 6.57 -2.25 -13.35
CA LEU A 384 6.45 -0.81 -13.70
C LEU A 384 7.55 0.06 -13.09
N TYR A 385 8.01 -0.28 -11.89
CA TYR A 385 9.08 0.49 -11.25
C TYR A 385 10.42 0.35 -12.00
N SER A 386 10.64 -0.75 -12.73
CA SER A 386 11.82 -0.94 -13.58
C SER A 386 11.88 0.06 -14.75
N LEU A 387 10.73 0.55 -15.24
CA LEU A 387 10.69 1.63 -16.24
C LEU A 387 11.29 2.94 -15.70
N ARG A 388 10.97 3.26 -14.45
CA ARG A 388 11.59 4.41 -13.78
C ARG A 388 13.08 4.19 -13.54
N HIS A 389 13.48 2.96 -13.16
CA HIS A 389 14.91 2.63 -13.08
C HIS A 389 15.59 2.89 -14.43
N SER A 390 15.00 2.46 -15.55
CA SER A 390 15.54 2.71 -16.88
C SER A 390 15.61 4.20 -17.21
N ALA A 391 14.60 5.01 -16.85
CA ALA A 391 14.62 6.46 -17.05
C ALA A 391 15.87 7.11 -16.42
N ILE A 392 16.16 6.76 -15.17
CA ILE A 392 17.31 7.32 -14.44
C ILE A 392 18.62 6.74 -14.99
N THR A 393 18.69 5.42 -15.19
CA THR A 393 19.88 4.74 -15.74
C THR A 393 20.25 5.30 -17.13
N PHE A 394 19.28 5.48 -18.04
CA PHE A 394 19.55 6.02 -19.35
C PHE A 394 20.08 7.46 -19.29
N ARG A 395 19.66 8.28 -18.32
CA ARG A 395 20.23 9.62 -18.13
C ARG A 395 21.64 9.60 -17.60
N LEU A 396 21.95 8.68 -16.69
CA LEU A 396 23.30 8.50 -16.21
C LEU A 396 24.25 8.03 -17.31
N LEU A 397 23.80 7.09 -18.16
CA LEU A 397 24.64 6.50 -19.22
C LEU A 397 24.74 7.38 -20.46
N TYR A 398 23.64 8.02 -20.87
CA TYR A 398 23.53 8.71 -22.18
C TYR A 398 23.21 10.20 -22.05
N GLY A 399 23.16 10.74 -20.84
CA GLY A 399 22.79 12.12 -20.55
C GLY A 399 23.92 13.14 -20.68
N GLN A 400 25.05 12.78 -21.30
CA GLN A 400 26.18 13.68 -21.58
C GLN A 400 26.68 14.45 -20.34
N GLY A 401 26.75 13.75 -19.17
CA GLY A 401 27.29 14.33 -17.96
C GLY A 401 26.30 15.19 -17.17
N ILE A 402 25.00 14.89 -17.25
CA ILE A 402 24.02 15.52 -16.37
C ILE A 402 24.47 15.38 -14.90
N ASP A 403 24.46 16.48 -14.16
CA ASP A 403 24.82 16.43 -12.75
C ASP A 403 23.73 15.68 -11.93
N LEU A 404 24.20 14.99 -10.86
CA LEU A 404 23.35 14.14 -10.04
C LEU A 404 22.29 14.94 -9.27
N ILE A 405 22.55 16.20 -8.95
CA ILE A 405 21.59 17.05 -8.19
C ILE A 405 20.43 17.41 -9.11
N THR A 406 20.70 17.82 -10.33
CA THR A 406 19.68 18.13 -11.35
C THR A 406 18.85 16.89 -11.64
N LEU A 407 19.49 15.74 -11.88
CA LEU A 407 18.78 14.48 -12.12
C LEU A 407 17.93 14.07 -10.91
N ALA A 408 18.46 14.17 -9.69
CA ALA A 408 17.74 13.81 -8.47
C ALA A 408 16.51 14.71 -8.26
N ARG A 409 16.67 16.03 -8.43
CA ARG A 409 15.56 17.00 -8.33
C ARG A 409 14.49 16.71 -9.37
N ASN A 410 14.87 16.55 -10.63
CA ASN A 410 13.93 16.27 -11.71
C ASN A 410 13.23 14.91 -11.53
N ALA A 411 13.95 13.89 -11.10
CA ALA A 411 13.37 12.59 -10.77
C ALA A 411 12.65 12.55 -9.40
N ARG A 412 12.55 13.68 -8.67
CA ARG A 412 11.92 13.77 -7.35
C ARG A 412 12.44 12.69 -6.40
N THR A 413 13.77 12.58 -6.25
CA THR A 413 14.47 11.62 -5.40
C THR A 413 15.71 12.27 -4.78
N SER A 414 16.45 11.56 -3.93
CA SER A 414 17.72 12.05 -3.41
C SER A 414 18.91 11.53 -4.20
N VAL A 415 20.03 12.26 -4.16
CA VAL A 415 21.30 11.83 -4.74
C VAL A 415 21.75 10.51 -4.12
N GLU A 416 21.54 10.33 -2.81
CA GLU A 416 21.86 9.09 -2.09
C GLU A 416 21.09 7.89 -2.67
N VAL A 417 19.80 8.04 -2.97
CA VAL A 417 18.99 6.99 -3.60
C VAL A 417 19.52 6.68 -5.00
N ILE A 418 19.92 7.72 -5.78
CA ILE A 418 20.52 7.49 -7.09
C ILE A 418 21.84 6.71 -6.93
N ASN A 419 22.71 7.13 -6.03
CA ASN A 419 23.99 6.47 -5.77
C ASN A 419 23.79 5.01 -5.35
N ASN A 420 22.92 4.73 -4.39
CA ASN A 420 22.71 3.40 -3.84
C ASN A 420 22.06 2.40 -4.82
N HIS A 421 21.25 2.88 -5.76
CA HIS A 421 20.50 2.01 -6.66
C HIS A 421 20.99 1.98 -8.10
N TYR A 422 21.78 2.98 -8.53
CA TYR A 422 22.16 3.17 -9.92
C TYR A 422 23.68 3.34 -10.14
N ALA A 423 24.44 3.66 -9.10
CA ALA A 423 25.90 3.89 -9.24
C ALA A 423 26.65 2.67 -9.78
N SER A 424 26.16 1.46 -9.49
CA SER A 424 26.76 0.21 -10.01
C SER A 424 26.64 0.07 -11.55
N THR A 425 25.83 0.87 -12.19
CA THR A 425 25.67 0.87 -13.66
C THR A 425 26.56 1.88 -14.35
N VAL A 426 27.22 2.78 -13.61
CA VAL A 426 28.10 3.83 -14.14
C VAL A 426 29.52 3.48 -13.77
N THR A 427 30.37 3.26 -14.79
CA THR A 427 31.80 3.07 -14.62
C THR A 427 32.56 4.35 -14.99
N GLY A 428 33.77 4.52 -14.42
CA GLY A 428 34.65 5.64 -14.79
C GLY A 428 34.97 5.67 -16.28
N GLU A 429 35.09 4.49 -16.92
CA GLU A 429 35.36 4.38 -18.36
C GLU A 429 34.27 4.96 -19.24
N GLN A 430 33.00 4.89 -18.83
CA GLN A 430 31.87 5.48 -19.56
C GLN A 430 31.95 7.02 -19.61
N ASN A 431 32.63 7.61 -18.64
CA ASN A 431 32.81 9.06 -18.51
C ASN A 431 34.27 9.49 -18.69
N ILE A 432 35.10 8.69 -19.37
CA ILE A 432 36.54 8.93 -19.51
C ILE A 432 36.85 10.29 -20.11
N ALA A 433 36.10 10.72 -21.10
CA ALA A 433 36.28 12.03 -21.74
C ALA A 433 36.08 13.20 -20.77
N MET A 434 35.14 13.03 -19.81
CA MET A 434 34.88 14.03 -18.77
C MET A 434 35.95 13.97 -17.67
N LEU A 435 36.39 12.75 -17.27
CA LEU A 435 37.45 12.57 -16.30
C LEU A 435 38.78 13.13 -16.82
N GLN A 436 39.03 13.04 -18.12
CA GLN A 436 40.25 13.53 -18.76
C GLN A 436 40.10 14.99 -19.29
N SER A 437 38.96 15.66 -19.11
CA SER A 437 38.77 17.03 -19.50
C SER A 437 39.79 17.95 -18.81
N ARG A 438 40.53 18.71 -19.57
CA ARG A 438 41.51 19.68 -19.04
C ARG A 438 40.75 20.91 -18.52
N ARG A 439 41.17 21.44 -17.37
CA ARG A 439 40.72 22.75 -16.91
C ARG A 439 41.00 23.80 -18.00
N PRO A 440 40.07 24.73 -18.28
CA PRO A 440 40.37 25.86 -19.13
C PRO A 440 41.63 26.56 -18.57
N ARG A 441 42.62 26.81 -19.41
CA ARG A 441 43.74 27.67 -19.02
C ARG A 441 43.17 29.05 -18.73
N ALA A 442 43.42 29.58 -17.52
CA ALA A 442 43.14 30.98 -17.26
C ALA A 442 43.86 31.82 -18.34
N LYS A 443 43.10 32.67 -19.03
CA LYS A 443 43.65 33.67 -19.96
C LYS A 443 44.33 34.75 -19.16
#